data_dceab71bac11c41b5859b25444f3930f
#
_entry.id   dceab71bac11c41b5859b25444f3930f
#
_cell.length_a   1.000
_cell.length_b   1.000
_cell.length_c   1.000
_cell.angle_alpha   90.00
_cell.angle_beta   90.00
_cell.angle_gamma   90.00
#
_symmetry.space_group_name_H-M   'P 1'
#
loop_
_entity.id
_entity.type
_entity.pdbx_description
1 polymer ?
#
loop_
_entity_poly.entity_id
_entity_poly.type
_entity_poly.pdbx_seq_one_letter_code
_entity_poly.pdbx_strand_id
1 'polypeptide(L)'
;MMLKPAVDVSWGDYTVTLTAIVGLSKMVQSSDNWDYFINLSASDFPLLPQAELTEVLGRYADAGLSFVEGVPLNEKNRVEVMIDDQGLYREKQTTNAGRSLKVGKPRLPPSESMFTVFKGEFWVILHRSFCEYIEASPDNVARSFQAYFSRFRISDESYFQTVLCHALAPSFPDNLRFVSWPPVSEGHYDLHPDPITRDNVDEAIQSGALFARKFDTEVSKGAYAILKESLSLADPDRLGRAVNRLAPAADVGGREKFCAIPERYSIQEVREIFV
;
A
#
# COMPACT_ATOMS: atom_id res chain seq x y z
N MET A 1 -8.67 -1.67 -20.30
CA MET A 1 -10.05 -2.10 -19.93
C MET A 1 -10.54 -1.16 -18.83
N MET A 2 -11.68 -0.49 -19.00
CA MET A 2 -12.28 0.31 -17.90
C MET A 2 -13.20 -0.61 -17.09
N LEU A 3 -12.90 -0.79 -15.82
CA LEU A 3 -13.80 -1.49 -14.89
C LEU A 3 -14.94 -0.54 -14.48
N LYS A 4 -16.19 -1.03 -14.52
CA LYS A 4 -17.29 -0.30 -13.90
C LYS A 4 -17.05 -0.31 -12.38
N PRO A 5 -17.36 0.80 -11.66
CA PRO A 5 -17.30 0.81 -10.20
C PRO A 5 -18.14 -0.35 -9.65
N ALA A 6 -17.48 -1.28 -8.97
CA ALA A 6 -18.14 -2.47 -8.43
C ALA A 6 -18.57 -2.28 -6.98
N VAL A 7 -18.08 -1.21 -6.32
CA VAL A 7 -18.25 -0.97 -4.89
C VAL A 7 -18.41 0.52 -4.66
N ASP A 8 -19.37 0.90 -3.82
CA ASP A 8 -19.41 2.26 -3.26
C ASP A 8 -18.30 2.38 -2.23
N VAL A 9 -17.31 3.23 -2.53
CA VAL A 9 -16.13 3.41 -1.68
C VAL A 9 -16.37 4.55 -0.69
N SER A 10 -16.13 4.28 0.58
CA SER A 10 -16.10 5.28 1.65
C SER A 10 -14.70 5.36 2.24
N TRP A 11 -14.19 6.57 2.45
CA TRP A 11 -12.86 6.79 3.03
C TRP A 11 -12.74 6.16 4.42
N GLY A 12 -11.66 5.45 4.64
CA GLY A 12 -11.36 4.77 5.91
C GLY A 12 -12.19 3.51 6.16
N ASP A 13 -13.01 3.11 5.19
CA ASP A 13 -13.82 1.91 5.22
C ASP A 13 -13.11 0.74 4.51
N TYR A 14 -13.45 -0.49 4.86
CA TYR A 14 -12.95 -1.69 4.19
C TYR A 14 -13.20 -1.68 2.67
N THR A 15 -14.19 -0.93 2.20
CA THR A 15 -14.47 -0.77 0.77
C THR A 15 -13.29 -0.23 -0.03
N VAL A 16 -12.37 0.52 0.60
CA VAL A 16 -11.10 0.95 -0.03
C VAL A 16 -10.22 -0.28 -0.32
N THR A 17 -9.97 -1.11 0.70
CA THR A 17 -9.23 -2.38 0.57
C THR A 17 -9.89 -3.31 -0.45
N LEU A 18 -11.21 -3.49 -0.35
CA LEU A 18 -11.99 -4.35 -1.24
C LEU A 18 -11.87 -3.90 -2.70
N THR A 19 -11.85 -2.60 -2.96
CA THR A 19 -11.68 -2.08 -4.33
C THR A 19 -10.34 -2.50 -4.93
N ALA A 20 -9.26 -2.44 -4.16
CA ALA A 20 -7.95 -2.91 -4.61
C ALA A 20 -7.95 -4.44 -4.83
N ILE A 21 -8.55 -5.21 -3.92
CA ILE A 21 -8.69 -6.68 -4.06
C ILE A 21 -9.50 -7.02 -5.32
N VAL A 22 -10.61 -6.35 -5.58
CA VAL A 22 -11.41 -6.56 -6.79
C VAL A 22 -10.61 -6.19 -8.05
N GLY A 23 -9.82 -5.12 -8.00
CA GLY A 23 -8.94 -4.72 -9.09
C GLY A 23 -7.89 -5.77 -9.42
N LEU A 24 -7.14 -6.24 -8.42
CA LEU A 24 -6.14 -7.29 -8.61
C LEU A 24 -6.76 -8.62 -9.05
N SER A 25 -7.91 -9.01 -8.50
CA SER A 25 -8.64 -10.20 -8.90
C SER A 25 -9.01 -10.18 -10.39
N LYS A 26 -9.49 -9.03 -10.88
CA LYS A 26 -9.77 -8.85 -12.31
C LYS A 26 -8.52 -8.93 -13.19
N MET A 27 -7.39 -8.43 -12.72
CA MET A 27 -6.12 -8.57 -13.43
C MET A 27 -5.66 -10.03 -13.46
N VAL A 28 -5.74 -10.76 -12.34
CA VAL A 28 -5.40 -12.19 -12.28
C VAL A 28 -6.28 -13.02 -13.23
N GLN A 29 -7.57 -12.72 -13.31
CA GLN A 29 -8.53 -13.39 -14.19
C GLN A 29 -8.36 -12.99 -15.66
N SER A 30 -7.62 -11.93 -15.98
CA SER A 30 -7.33 -11.56 -17.37
C SER A 30 -6.30 -12.50 -17.98
N SER A 31 -6.36 -12.65 -19.31
CA SER A 31 -5.36 -13.41 -20.07
C SER A 31 -4.11 -12.59 -20.39
N ASP A 32 -4.08 -11.33 -19.96
CA ASP A 32 -2.97 -10.43 -20.26
C ASP A 32 -1.70 -10.83 -19.51
N ASN A 33 -0.56 -10.61 -20.15
CA ASN A 33 0.75 -10.83 -19.52
C ASN A 33 1.17 -9.56 -18.79
N TRP A 34 1.34 -9.66 -17.48
CA TRP A 34 1.78 -8.56 -16.60
C TRP A 34 2.54 -9.12 -15.40
N ASP A 35 3.43 -8.33 -14.83
CA ASP A 35 4.27 -8.72 -13.70
C ASP A 35 3.82 -8.05 -12.39
N TYR A 36 3.30 -6.82 -12.46
CA TYR A 36 2.98 -6.04 -11.28
C TYR A 36 1.59 -5.42 -11.31
N PHE A 37 0.90 -5.51 -10.18
CA PHE A 37 -0.26 -4.71 -9.84
C PHE A 37 0.21 -3.46 -9.10
N ILE A 38 -0.18 -2.28 -9.59
CA ILE A 38 0.17 -0.99 -8.99
C ILE A 38 -1.13 -0.22 -8.75
N ASN A 39 -1.48 0.03 -7.49
CA ASN A 39 -2.63 0.87 -7.20
C ASN A 39 -2.23 2.34 -7.21
N LEU A 40 -2.96 3.14 -7.95
CA LEU A 40 -2.75 4.58 -8.10
C LEU A 40 -4.07 5.33 -7.88
N SER A 41 -4.00 6.54 -7.35
CA SER A 41 -5.11 7.49 -7.32
C SER A 41 -4.99 8.52 -8.43
N ALA A 42 -6.02 9.33 -8.60
CA ALA A 42 -5.97 10.47 -9.52
C ALA A 42 -4.96 11.57 -9.10
N SER A 43 -4.44 11.48 -7.88
CA SER A 43 -3.44 12.39 -7.33
C SER A 43 -2.01 11.83 -7.36
N ASP A 44 -1.79 10.68 -7.96
CA ASP A 44 -0.47 10.10 -8.18
C ASP A 44 0.05 10.47 -9.58
N PHE A 45 1.37 10.65 -9.71
CA PHE A 45 2.02 10.91 -10.99
C PHE A 45 3.32 10.11 -11.11
N PRO A 46 3.62 9.52 -12.29
CA PRO A 46 4.88 8.82 -12.50
C PRO A 46 6.06 9.79 -12.57
N LEU A 47 7.18 9.39 -12.00
CA LEU A 47 8.45 10.14 -12.04
C LEU A 47 9.40 9.62 -13.13
N LEU A 48 9.09 8.48 -13.73
CA LEU A 48 9.82 7.86 -14.82
C LEU A 48 8.92 7.65 -16.04
N PRO A 49 9.47 7.73 -17.26
CA PRO A 49 8.77 7.26 -18.46
C PRO A 49 8.43 5.77 -18.36
N GLN A 50 7.37 5.36 -19.08
CA GLN A 50 6.88 3.97 -19.07
C GLN A 50 7.99 2.93 -19.34
N ALA A 51 8.89 3.20 -20.29
CA ALA A 51 9.97 2.27 -20.61
C ALA A 51 10.94 2.07 -19.45
N GLU A 52 11.30 3.15 -18.75
CA GLU A 52 12.19 3.11 -17.58
C GLU A 52 11.49 2.43 -16.38
N LEU A 53 10.18 2.69 -16.16
CA LEU A 53 9.40 1.98 -15.15
C LEU A 53 9.42 0.47 -15.39
N THR A 54 9.20 0.06 -16.64
CA THR A 54 9.24 -1.36 -17.04
C THR A 54 10.63 -1.96 -16.83
N GLU A 55 11.68 -1.23 -17.16
CA GLU A 55 13.06 -1.69 -16.97
C GLU A 55 13.38 -1.87 -15.48
N VAL A 56 13.05 -0.86 -14.64
CA VAL A 56 13.34 -0.92 -13.19
C VAL A 56 12.61 -2.08 -12.54
N LEU A 57 11.31 -2.21 -12.73
CA LEU A 57 10.50 -3.25 -12.09
C LEU A 57 10.83 -4.63 -12.67
N GLY A 58 11.11 -4.72 -13.97
CA GLY A 58 11.47 -5.96 -14.64
C GLY A 58 12.72 -6.64 -14.06
N ARG A 59 13.65 -5.88 -13.49
CA ARG A 59 14.84 -6.43 -12.83
C ARG A 59 14.53 -7.31 -11.62
N TYR A 60 13.34 -7.15 -11.03
CA TYR A 60 12.91 -7.84 -9.81
C TYR A 60 11.74 -8.81 -10.04
N ALA A 61 11.25 -8.91 -11.28
CA ALA A 61 10.11 -9.76 -11.62
C ALA A 61 10.42 -11.24 -11.41
N ASP A 62 11.58 -11.73 -11.84
CA ASP A 62 11.98 -13.13 -11.66
C ASP A 62 12.10 -13.53 -10.17
N ALA A 63 12.41 -12.57 -9.31
CA ALA A 63 12.48 -12.78 -7.86
C ALA A 63 11.09 -12.77 -7.18
N GLY A 64 10.03 -12.45 -7.90
CA GLY A 64 8.67 -12.35 -7.35
C GLY A 64 8.51 -11.23 -6.31
N LEU A 65 9.36 -10.19 -6.38
CA LEU A 65 9.50 -9.19 -5.33
C LEU A 65 8.36 -8.16 -5.36
N SER A 66 7.63 -8.01 -4.26
CA SER A 66 6.65 -6.93 -4.07
C SER A 66 7.29 -5.76 -3.29
N PHE A 67 6.82 -4.53 -3.56
CA PHE A 67 7.30 -3.31 -2.91
C PHE A 67 6.18 -2.74 -2.04
N VAL A 68 6.35 -2.87 -0.73
CA VAL A 68 5.32 -2.56 0.26
C VAL A 68 5.99 -1.98 1.49
N GLU A 69 5.61 -0.76 1.84
CA GLU A 69 6.04 -0.17 3.10
C GLU A 69 5.20 -0.69 4.27
N GLY A 70 5.85 -0.95 5.39
CA GLY A 70 5.11 -1.34 6.60
C GLY A 70 6.01 -1.66 7.77
N VAL A 71 5.40 -1.64 8.94
CA VAL A 71 6.02 -1.97 10.22
C VAL A 71 5.04 -2.80 11.05
N PRO A 72 5.52 -3.66 11.97
CA PRO A 72 4.64 -4.32 12.92
C PRO A 72 3.84 -3.30 13.71
N LEU A 73 2.54 -3.52 13.81
CA LEU A 73 1.66 -2.66 14.60
C LEU A 73 1.90 -2.93 16.09
N ASN A 74 2.34 -1.92 16.82
CA ASN A 74 2.54 -1.97 18.26
C ASN A 74 1.79 -0.82 18.95
N GLU A 75 1.82 -0.76 20.28
CA GLU A 75 1.09 0.25 21.05
C GLU A 75 1.52 1.69 20.74
N LYS A 76 2.77 1.91 20.29
CA LYS A 76 3.31 3.26 20.00
C LYS A 76 2.93 3.78 18.64
N ASN A 77 2.77 2.89 17.64
CA ASN A 77 2.37 3.26 16.26
C ASN A 77 0.90 2.92 15.97
N ARG A 78 0.13 2.71 17.04
CA ARG A 78 -1.30 2.43 16.99
C ARG A 78 -2.07 3.61 16.42
N VAL A 79 -2.54 3.47 15.18
CA VAL A 79 -3.76 4.16 14.79
C VAL A 79 -4.89 3.43 15.50
N GLU A 80 -5.82 4.16 16.13
CA GLU A 80 -6.99 3.54 16.75
C GLU A 80 -7.73 2.69 15.72
N VAL A 81 -7.45 1.39 15.73
CA VAL A 81 -8.15 0.43 14.88
C VAL A 81 -9.54 0.27 15.46
N MET A 82 -10.51 0.90 14.84
CA MET A 82 -11.91 0.83 15.26
C MET A 82 -12.61 -0.23 14.45
N ILE A 83 -13.35 -1.09 15.13
CA ILE A 83 -14.25 -2.01 14.47
C ILE A 83 -15.52 -1.25 14.13
N ASP A 84 -15.75 -1.01 12.85
CA ASP A 84 -16.99 -0.47 12.34
C ASP A 84 -17.90 -1.62 11.92
N ASP A 85 -19.06 -1.74 12.53
CA ASP A 85 -20.10 -2.64 12.04
C ASP A 85 -21.11 -1.85 11.22
N GLN A 86 -20.87 -1.75 9.93
CA GLN A 86 -21.72 -1.03 8.98
C GLN A 86 -23.11 -1.67 8.81
N GLY A 87 -23.25 -2.94 9.17
CA GLY A 87 -24.54 -3.65 9.07
C GLY A 87 -25.53 -3.25 10.15
N LEU A 88 -25.03 -2.84 11.31
CA LEU A 88 -25.86 -2.57 12.49
C LEU A 88 -26.19 -1.09 12.68
N TYR A 89 -25.39 -0.16 12.16
CA TYR A 89 -25.55 1.26 12.45
C TYR A 89 -25.39 2.12 11.19
N ARG A 90 -26.50 2.62 10.65
CA ARG A 90 -26.56 3.60 9.56
C ARG A 90 -26.97 4.97 10.09
N GLU A 91 -26.20 5.60 10.94
CA GLU A 91 -26.38 7.01 11.21
C GLU A 91 -25.54 7.87 10.28
N LYS A 92 -26.16 8.91 9.71
CA LYS A 92 -25.45 9.93 8.94
C LYS A 92 -24.53 10.70 9.89
N GLN A 93 -23.26 10.40 9.88
CA GLN A 93 -22.28 11.35 10.42
C GLN A 93 -22.02 12.43 9.37
N THR A 94 -22.14 13.69 9.78
CA THR A 94 -21.92 14.89 8.96
C THR A 94 -20.44 15.24 8.77
N THR A 95 -19.53 14.31 8.98
CA THR A 95 -18.09 14.48 8.77
C THR A 95 -17.70 13.88 7.42
N ASN A 96 -16.69 14.47 6.76
CA ASN A 96 -16.12 14.01 5.49
C ASN A 96 -15.56 12.57 5.54
N ALA A 97 -15.64 11.90 6.67
CA ALA A 97 -15.10 10.57 6.96
C ALA A 97 -16.08 9.42 6.72
N GLY A 98 -17.03 9.56 5.79
CA GLY A 98 -17.92 8.45 5.42
C GLY A 98 -18.94 8.07 6.52
N ARG A 99 -19.73 7.02 6.23
CA ARG A 99 -20.88 6.59 7.03
C ARG A 99 -20.54 5.59 8.13
N SER A 100 -19.33 5.54 8.63
CA SER A 100 -18.94 4.57 9.63
C SER A 100 -19.13 5.11 11.05
N LEU A 101 -19.80 4.33 11.89
CA LEU A 101 -19.96 4.62 13.31
C LEU A 101 -18.79 4.04 14.10
N LYS A 102 -18.30 4.83 15.04
CA LYS A 102 -17.32 4.39 16.04
C LYS A 102 -18.00 3.49 17.05
N VAL A 103 -17.88 2.17 16.90
CA VAL A 103 -18.44 1.22 17.85
C VAL A 103 -17.36 0.66 18.78
N GLY A 104 -17.28 1.23 20.00
CA GLY A 104 -16.50 0.66 21.07
C GLY A 104 -14.99 1.02 21.07
N LYS A 105 -14.25 0.36 21.96
CA LYS A 105 -12.80 0.50 22.06
C LYS A 105 -12.12 -0.30 20.97
N PRO A 106 -10.98 0.17 20.42
CA PRO A 106 -10.21 -0.60 19.46
C PRO A 106 -9.92 -1.99 20.04
N ARG A 107 -10.24 -3.03 19.27
CA ARG A 107 -9.81 -4.38 19.61
C ARG A 107 -8.62 -4.72 18.71
N LEU A 108 -7.48 -4.80 19.33
CA LEU A 108 -6.37 -5.55 18.74
C LEU A 108 -6.78 -7.03 18.62
N PRO A 109 -6.03 -7.82 17.84
CA PRO A 109 -6.12 -9.26 17.91
C PRO A 109 -6.24 -9.70 19.38
N PRO A 110 -7.07 -10.69 19.70
CA PRO A 110 -7.38 -11.09 21.08
C PRO A 110 -6.16 -11.37 21.95
N SER A 111 -5.04 -11.65 21.34
CA SER A 111 -3.72 -11.58 21.93
C SER A 111 -2.70 -11.33 20.81
N GLU A 112 -1.61 -10.62 21.10
CA GLU A 112 -0.41 -10.59 20.25
C GLU A 112 0.11 -12.00 19.95
N SER A 113 -0.47 -13.01 20.62
CA SER A 113 -0.13 -14.42 20.49
C SER A 113 -0.73 -15.11 19.28
N MET A 114 -1.72 -14.54 18.58
CA MET A 114 -2.37 -15.22 17.46
C MET A 114 -1.73 -14.88 16.12
N PHE A 115 -1.48 -13.61 15.87
CA PHE A 115 -0.80 -13.13 14.67
C PHE A 115 -0.37 -11.67 14.83
N THR A 116 0.61 -11.26 14.06
CA THR A 116 1.07 -9.85 14.03
C THR A 116 0.34 -9.10 12.92
N VAL A 117 -0.28 -7.98 13.28
CA VAL A 117 -0.79 -7.01 12.30
C VAL A 117 0.35 -6.09 11.89
N PHE A 118 0.50 -5.88 10.59
CA PHE A 118 1.44 -4.92 10.02
C PHE A 118 0.68 -3.70 9.51
N LYS A 119 1.26 -2.52 9.72
CA LYS A 119 0.72 -1.24 9.25
C LYS A 119 1.70 -0.58 8.30
N GLY A 120 1.19 0.01 7.23
CA GLY A 120 1.96 0.80 6.26
C GLY A 120 1.04 1.68 5.43
N GLU A 121 1.50 2.05 4.26
CA GLU A 121 0.71 2.82 3.30
C GLU A 121 -0.20 1.92 2.47
N PHE A 122 -1.36 2.45 2.05
CA PHE A 122 -2.25 1.75 1.10
C PHE A 122 -1.60 1.51 -0.26
N TRP A 123 -0.63 2.35 -0.60
CA TRP A 123 0.01 2.37 -1.91
C TRP A 123 1.06 1.26 -2.01
N VAL A 124 0.80 0.29 -2.87
CA VAL A 124 1.62 -0.92 -3.01
C VAL A 124 1.96 -1.19 -4.48
N ILE A 125 3.05 -1.92 -4.69
CA ILE A 125 3.41 -2.53 -5.97
C ILE A 125 3.55 -4.03 -5.70
N LEU A 126 2.56 -4.80 -6.13
CA LEU A 126 2.47 -6.23 -5.82
C LEU A 126 2.85 -7.07 -7.02
N HIS A 127 3.77 -7.99 -6.83
CA HIS A 127 4.12 -8.96 -7.86
C HIS A 127 2.93 -9.88 -8.15
N ARG A 128 2.81 -10.32 -9.41
CA ARG A 128 1.73 -11.18 -9.90
C ARG A 128 1.52 -12.43 -9.05
N SER A 129 2.59 -13.11 -8.66
CA SER A 129 2.48 -14.34 -7.85
C SER A 129 1.81 -14.10 -6.50
N PHE A 130 2.05 -12.94 -5.88
CA PHE A 130 1.36 -12.57 -4.64
C PHE A 130 -0.11 -12.20 -4.89
N CYS A 131 -0.43 -11.56 -6.03
CA CYS A 131 -1.82 -11.31 -6.42
C CYS A 131 -2.59 -12.62 -6.68
N GLU A 132 -1.97 -13.58 -7.35
CA GLU A 132 -2.50 -14.94 -7.57
C GLU A 132 -2.72 -15.68 -6.24
N TYR A 133 -1.79 -15.53 -5.29
CA TYR A 133 -1.96 -16.09 -3.94
C TYR A 133 -3.16 -15.48 -3.21
N ILE A 134 -3.34 -14.15 -3.26
CA ILE A 134 -4.51 -13.48 -2.64
C ILE A 134 -5.82 -14.00 -3.27
N GLU A 135 -5.88 -14.12 -4.59
CA GLU A 135 -7.07 -14.58 -5.32
C GLU A 135 -7.39 -16.04 -5.01
N ALA A 136 -6.42 -16.92 -5.10
CA ALA A 136 -6.59 -18.35 -4.84
C ALA A 136 -6.77 -18.66 -3.35
N SER A 137 -6.01 -17.96 -2.50
CA SER A 137 -5.93 -18.18 -1.06
C SER A 137 -5.89 -19.68 -0.67
N PRO A 138 -4.89 -20.43 -1.14
CA PRO A 138 -4.88 -21.90 -1.07
C PRO A 138 -4.87 -22.45 0.36
N ASP A 139 -4.39 -21.65 1.31
CA ASP A 139 -4.30 -21.94 2.74
C ASP A 139 -5.34 -21.15 3.57
N ASN A 140 -6.27 -20.46 2.91
CA ASN A 140 -7.28 -19.56 3.48
C ASN A 140 -6.74 -18.33 4.24
N VAL A 141 -5.44 -18.11 4.32
CA VAL A 141 -4.86 -16.98 5.09
C VAL A 141 -5.33 -15.64 4.55
N ALA A 142 -5.24 -15.40 3.24
CA ALA A 142 -5.67 -14.14 2.65
C ALA A 142 -7.17 -13.88 2.86
N ARG A 143 -8.02 -14.91 2.71
CA ARG A 143 -9.49 -14.80 2.94
C ARG A 143 -9.81 -14.56 4.42
N SER A 144 -9.10 -15.20 5.32
CA SER A 144 -9.29 -15.00 6.76
C SER A 144 -8.95 -13.57 7.17
N PHE A 145 -7.86 -13.01 6.61
CA PHE A 145 -7.55 -11.61 6.82
C PHE A 145 -8.53 -10.67 6.13
N GLN A 146 -9.11 -11.02 4.98
CA GLN A 146 -10.23 -10.24 4.41
C GLN A 146 -11.40 -10.17 5.39
N ALA A 147 -11.80 -11.31 5.95
CA ALA A 147 -12.89 -11.37 6.94
C ALA A 147 -12.55 -10.60 8.21
N TYR A 148 -11.32 -10.71 8.70
CA TYR A 148 -10.84 -9.97 9.87
C TYR A 148 -10.87 -8.46 9.63
N PHE A 149 -10.24 -7.96 8.56
CA PHE A 149 -10.14 -6.54 8.24
C PHE A 149 -11.44 -5.93 7.72
N SER A 150 -12.44 -6.73 7.31
CA SER A 150 -13.73 -6.21 6.83
C SER A 150 -14.49 -5.36 7.86
N ARG A 151 -14.07 -5.42 9.12
CA ARG A 151 -14.66 -4.65 10.23
C ARG A 151 -13.73 -3.57 10.77
N PHE A 152 -12.60 -3.35 10.12
CA PHE A 152 -11.60 -2.38 10.56
C PHE A 152 -11.70 -1.10 9.77
N ARG A 153 -11.58 0.02 10.48
CA ARG A 153 -11.34 1.31 9.86
C ARG A 153 -9.88 1.38 9.40
N ILE A 154 -9.66 2.00 8.23
CA ILE A 154 -8.32 2.15 7.63
C ILE A 154 -7.62 0.79 7.46
N SER A 155 -8.39 -0.22 7.07
CA SER A 155 -7.88 -1.57 6.80
C SER A 155 -6.94 -1.62 5.59
N ASP A 156 -7.05 -0.66 4.70
CA ASP A 156 -6.22 -0.46 3.52
C ASP A 156 -4.73 -0.23 3.87
N GLU A 157 -4.45 0.33 5.05
CA GLU A 157 -3.10 0.51 5.56
C GLU A 157 -2.55 -0.72 6.31
N SER A 158 -3.26 -1.84 6.31
CA SER A 158 -2.84 -3.03 7.08
C SER A 158 -3.04 -4.36 6.37
N TYR A 159 -4.03 -4.48 5.49
CA TYR A 159 -4.38 -5.76 4.87
C TYR A 159 -3.23 -6.36 4.05
N PHE A 160 -2.70 -5.62 3.06
CA PHE A 160 -1.67 -6.13 2.17
C PHE A 160 -0.38 -6.45 2.91
N GLN A 161 0.02 -5.58 3.84
CA GLN A 161 1.20 -5.75 4.69
C GLN A 161 1.10 -7.03 5.52
N THR A 162 -0.06 -7.23 6.17
CA THR A 162 -0.29 -8.39 7.04
C THR A 162 -0.34 -9.68 6.24
N VAL A 163 -1.09 -9.73 5.13
CA VAL A 163 -1.15 -10.92 4.28
C VAL A 163 0.21 -11.26 3.72
N LEU A 164 0.96 -10.27 3.23
CA LEU A 164 2.28 -10.45 2.63
C LEU A 164 3.27 -11.09 3.62
N CYS A 165 3.29 -10.58 4.85
CA CYS A 165 4.18 -11.11 5.89
C CYS A 165 3.80 -12.51 6.33
N HIS A 166 2.50 -12.82 6.46
CA HIS A 166 2.03 -14.16 6.84
C HIS A 166 2.14 -15.18 5.70
N ALA A 167 2.02 -14.74 4.44
CA ALA A 167 2.27 -15.58 3.27
C ALA A 167 3.77 -15.83 3.02
N LEU A 168 4.65 -15.14 3.75
CA LEU A 168 6.09 -15.16 3.52
C LEU A 168 6.47 -14.80 2.07
N ALA A 169 5.71 -13.92 1.44
CA ALA A 169 5.96 -13.50 0.08
C ALA A 169 7.22 -12.62 -0.02
N PRO A 170 8.01 -12.74 -1.09
CA PRO A 170 9.17 -11.86 -1.30
C PRO A 170 8.76 -10.40 -1.31
N SER A 171 9.43 -9.57 -0.52
CA SER A 171 9.07 -8.16 -0.40
C SER A 171 10.27 -7.27 -0.07
N PHE A 172 10.17 -6.03 -0.51
CA PHE A 172 11.08 -4.95 -0.18
C PHE A 172 10.32 -3.85 0.58
N PRO A 173 10.85 -3.31 1.70
CA PRO A 173 10.14 -2.40 2.60
C PRO A 173 10.18 -0.94 2.10
N ASP A 174 9.76 -0.72 0.87
CA ASP A 174 9.61 0.60 0.24
C ASP A 174 8.46 0.51 -0.78
N ASN A 175 7.53 1.44 -0.75
CA ASN A 175 6.41 1.50 -1.70
C ASN A 175 6.76 2.23 -3.01
N LEU A 176 8.01 2.68 -3.13
CA LEU A 176 8.59 3.41 -4.26
C LEU A 176 7.82 4.69 -4.62
N ARG A 177 7.26 5.35 -3.61
CA ARG A 177 6.58 6.64 -3.77
C ARG A 177 7.32 7.74 -3.03
N PHE A 178 7.32 8.91 -3.63
CA PHE A 178 7.67 10.14 -2.95
C PHE A 178 6.39 10.78 -2.40
N VAL A 179 6.38 11.05 -1.11
CA VAL A 179 5.28 11.72 -0.41
C VAL A 179 5.85 12.87 0.40
N SER A 180 5.33 14.07 0.19
CA SER A 180 5.73 15.25 0.98
C SER A 180 4.88 15.32 2.23
N TRP A 181 5.48 15.11 3.39
CA TRP A 181 4.82 15.26 4.68
C TRP A 181 5.20 16.59 5.32
N PRO A 182 4.23 17.34 5.87
CA PRO A 182 4.55 18.55 6.61
C PRO A 182 5.42 18.22 7.83
N PRO A 183 6.28 19.17 8.27
CA PRO A 183 7.08 18.98 9.46
C PRO A 183 6.15 18.80 10.68
N VAL A 184 6.43 17.75 11.46
CA VAL A 184 5.68 17.44 12.68
C VAL A 184 5.92 18.58 13.70
N SER A 185 4.92 19.44 13.93
CA SER A 185 4.91 20.37 15.05
C SER A 185 4.26 19.71 16.26
N GLU A 186 4.76 19.99 17.47
CA GLU A 186 4.22 19.44 18.71
C GLU A 186 2.69 19.64 18.79
N GLY A 187 1.94 18.54 18.81
CA GLY A 187 0.48 18.52 18.97
C GLY A 187 -0.35 18.61 17.69
N HIS A 188 0.24 18.73 16.51
CA HIS A 188 -0.43 18.64 15.22
C HIS A 188 0.10 17.44 14.42
N TYR A 189 -0.73 16.42 14.28
CA TYR A 189 -0.53 15.36 13.31
C TYR A 189 -1.37 15.71 12.08
N ASP A 190 -0.74 16.26 11.05
CA ASP A 190 -1.41 16.37 9.76
C ASP A 190 -1.64 14.96 9.20
N LEU A 191 -2.91 14.63 9.00
CA LEU A 191 -3.36 13.33 8.51
C LEU A 191 -3.23 13.19 6.99
N HIS A 192 -2.75 14.25 6.32
CA HIS A 192 -2.66 14.30 4.87
C HIS A 192 -1.31 14.85 4.42
N PRO A 193 -0.70 14.24 3.39
CA PRO A 193 0.52 14.78 2.81
C PRO A 193 0.26 16.12 2.11
N ASP A 194 1.28 16.95 2.11
CA ASP A 194 1.32 18.20 1.36
C ASP A 194 1.23 17.96 -0.15
N PRO A 195 0.60 18.86 -0.90
CA PRO A 195 0.61 18.77 -2.34
C PRO A 195 2.03 18.97 -2.91
N ILE A 196 2.32 18.23 -3.98
CA ILE A 196 3.54 18.46 -4.76
C ILE A 196 3.37 19.76 -5.54
N THR A 197 4.24 20.71 -5.26
CA THR A 197 4.26 22.05 -5.84
C THR A 197 5.56 22.28 -6.61
N ARG A 198 5.70 23.48 -7.19
CA ARG A 198 6.97 23.89 -7.83
C ARG A 198 8.15 23.86 -6.85
N ASP A 199 7.90 24.04 -5.56
CA ASP A 199 8.95 24.20 -4.54
C ASP A 199 9.55 22.87 -4.08
N ASN A 200 8.80 21.76 -4.20
CA ASN A 200 9.23 20.43 -3.77
C ASN A 200 9.25 19.35 -4.88
N VAL A 201 8.89 19.70 -6.12
CA VAL A 201 8.89 18.74 -7.23
C VAL A 201 10.29 18.24 -7.59
N ASP A 202 11.32 19.05 -7.42
CA ASP A 202 12.70 18.65 -7.67
C ASP A 202 13.16 17.59 -6.67
N GLU A 203 12.74 17.66 -5.41
CA GLU A 203 12.98 16.61 -4.42
C GLU A 203 12.36 15.29 -4.87
N ALA A 204 11.11 15.33 -5.38
CA ALA A 204 10.46 14.15 -5.93
C ALA A 204 11.25 13.53 -7.08
N ILE A 205 11.70 14.36 -8.05
CA ILE A 205 12.49 13.91 -9.21
C ILE A 205 13.83 13.29 -8.77
N GLN A 206 14.48 13.85 -7.75
CA GLN A 206 15.77 13.37 -7.25
C GLN A 206 15.65 12.18 -6.28
N SER A 207 14.46 11.86 -5.79
CA SER A 207 14.25 10.83 -4.77
C SER A 207 14.54 9.39 -5.22
N GLY A 208 14.56 9.14 -6.54
CA GLY A 208 14.61 7.79 -7.10
C GLY A 208 13.31 7.00 -6.95
N ALA A 209 12.24 7.61 -6.44
CA ALA A 209 10.91 6.99 -6.41
C ALA A 209 10.35 6.83 -7.83
N LEU A 210 9.46 5.86 -8.01
CA LEU A 210 8.80 5.61 -9.29
C LEU A 210 7.58 6.50 -9.51
N PHE A 211 6.93 6.87 -8.43
CA PHE A 211 5.72 7.71 -8.41
C PHE A 211 5.85 8.78 -7.33
N ALA A 212 5.10 9.86 -7.48
CA ALA A 212 4.95 10.87 -6.45
C ALA A 212 3.48 11.19 -6.17
N ARG A 213 3.23 11.64 -4.95
CA ARG A 213 1.92 12.09 -4.48
C ARG A 213 2.09 13.13 -3.37
N LYS A 214 1.16 14.04 -3.20
CA LYS A 214 -0.18 14.14 -3.73
C LYS A 214 -0.22 15.32 -4.69
N PHE A 215 -0.72 15.11 -5.90
CA PHE A 215 -0.93 16.21 -6.86
C PHE A 215 -2.35 16.74 -6.77
N ASP A 216 -2.48 18.04 -6.67
CA ASP A 216 -3.73 18.76 -6.71
C ASP A 216 -3.88 19.49 -8.06
N THR A 217 -5.09 19.52 -8.63
CA THR A 217 -5.33 20.11 -9.94
C THR A 217 -5.09 21.61 -10.01
N GLU A 218 -5.21 22.33 -8.90
CA GLU A 218 -5.00 23.77 -8.84
C GLU A 218 -3.60 24.12 -8.37
N VAL A 219 -3.17 23.54 -7.27
CA VAL A 219 -1.91 23.91 -6.60
C VAL A 219 -0.69 23.32 -7.33
N SER A 220 -0.82 22.13 -7.92
CA SER A 220 0.32 21.42 -8.55
C SER A 220 0.54 21.74 -10.02
N LYS A 221 -0.12 22.75 -10.60
CA LYS A 221 0.02 23.13 -12.03
C LYS A 221 1.49 23.37 -12.44
N GLY A 222 2.24 24.05 -11.58
CA GLY A 222 3.66 24.30 -11.83
C GLY A 222 4.52 23.04 -11.77
N ALA A 223 4.23 22.14 -10.84
CA ALA A 223 4.90 20.84 -10.72
C ALA A 223 4.62 19.93 -11.92
N TYR A 224 3.37 19.89 -12.41
CA TYR A 224 3.04 19.13 -13.61
C TYR A 224 3.81 19.60 -14.85
N ALA A 225 4.02 20.91 -15.01
CA ALA A 225 4.80 21.43 -16.13
C ALA A 225 6.26 20.96 -16.08
N ILE A 226 6.90 21.07 -14.90
CA ILE A 226 8.26 20.61 -14.66
C ILE A 226 8.40 19.11 -14.91
N LEU A 227 7.48 18.29 -14.36
CA LEU A 227 7.51 16.85 -14.54
C LEU A 227 7.34 16.44 -16.01
N LYS A 228 6.41 17.04 -16.74
CA LYS A 228 6.22 16.76 -18.16
C LYS A 228 7.46 17.09 -18.98
N GLU A 229 8.13 18.20 -18.67
CA GLU A 229 9.39 18.57 -19.30
C GLU A 229 10.48 17.54 -18.94
N SER A 230 10.67 17.24 -17.64
CA SER A 230 11.64 16.25 -17.16
C SER A 230 11.42 14.88 -17.82
N LEU A 231 10.18 14.39 -17.92
CA LEU A 231 9.89 13.11 -18.54
C LEU A 231 10.10 13.08 -20.06
N SER A 232 10.07 14.24 -20.72
CA SER A 232 10.31 14.37 -22.17
C SER A 232 11.79 14.45 -22.54
N LEU A 233 12.62 14.84 -21.59
CA LEU A 233 14.07 14.99 -21.79
C LEU A 233 14.78 13.67 -21.48
N ALA A 234 15.86 13.41 -22.21
CA ALA A 234 16.79 12.34 -21.85
C ALA A 234 17.54 12.76 -20.57
N ASP A 235 17.41 11.95 -19.53
CA ASP A 235 18.13 12.11 -18.27
C ASP A 235 18.85 10.78 -17.95
N PRO A 236 20.15 10.68 -18.22
CA PRO A 236 20.92 9.46 -18.03
C PRO A 236 20.99 9.02 -16.56
N ASP A 237 20.77 9.94 -15.62
CA ASP A 237 20.89 9.68 -14.20
C ASP A 237 19.54 9.24 -13.56
N ARG A 238 18.43 9.49 -14.24
CA ARG A 238 17.08 9.18 -13.71
C ARG A 238 16.90 7.70 -13.41
N LEU A 239 17.20 6.85 -14.36
CA LEU A 239 17.18 5.40 -14.19
C LEU A 239 18.17 4.97 -13.09
N GLY A 240 19.35 5.57 -13.06
CA GLY A 240 20.37 5.33 -12.04
C GLY A 240 19.88 5.64 -10.63
N ARG A 241 19.17 6.75 -10.44
CA ARG A 241 18.58 7.10 -9.12
C ARG A 241 17.57 6.06 -8.65
N ALA A 242 16.67 5.60 -9.52
CA ALA A 242 15.68 4.56 -9.19
C ALA A 242 16.36 3.22 -8.86
N VAL A 243 17.34 2.80 -9.63
CA VAL A 243 18.12 1.59 -9.38
C VAL A 243 18.89 1.68 -8.07
N ASN A 244 19.50 2.82 -7.77
CA ASN A 244 20.23 3.04 -6.51
C ASN A 244 19.30 3.00 -5.29
N ARG A 245 18.08 3.51 -5.38
CA ARG A 245 17.08 3.38 -4.32
C ARG A 245 16.75 1.92 -4.03
N LEU A 246 16.74 1.09 -5.05
CA LEU A 246 16.46 -0.35 -4.97
C LEU A 246 17.71 -1.22 -4.78
N ALA A 247 18.91 -0.66 -4.77
CA ALA A 247 20.14 -1.44 -4.60
C ALA A 247 20.13 -2.36 -3.39
N PRO A 248 19.55 -1.96 -2.21
CA PRO A 248 19.41 -2.87 -1.08
C PRO A 248 18.45 -4.04 -1.32
N ALA A 249 17.56 -3.96 -2.33
CA ALA A 249 16.65 -5.05 -2.67
C ALA A 249 17.33 -6.21 -3.39
N ALA A 250 18.50 -5.99 -3.97
CA ALA A 250 19.33 -7.04 -4.57
C ALA A 250 19.88 -8.02 -3.51
N ASP A 251 19.98 -7.57 -2.26
CA ASP A 251 20.34 -8.40 -1.12
C ASP A 251 19.04 -8.86 -0.43
N VAL A 252 18.58 -10.06 -0.77
CA VAL A 252 17.27 -10.64 -0.40
C VAL A 252 17.02 -10.70 1.13
N GLY A 253 17.97 -10.25 1.94
CA GLY A 253 17.87 -10.11 3.41
C GLY A 253 16.96 -8.97 3.91
N GLY A 254 16.42 -8.12 3.02
CA GLY A 254 15.50 -7.03 3.40
C GLY A 254 14.18 -7.51 4.04
N ARG A 255 13.78 -8.76 3.77
CA ARG A 255 12.61 -9.42 4.34
C ARG A 255 12.66 -9.54 5.87
N GLU A 256 13.84 -9.83 6.43
CA GLU A 256 14.02 -10.03 7.88
C GLU A 256 13.70 -8.76 8.67
N LYS A 257 13.84 -7.57 8.08
CA LYS A 257 13.57 -6.30 8.76
C LYS A 257 12.09 -5.90 8.71
N PHE A 258 11.38 -6.24 7.65
CA PHE A 258 9.98 -5.83 7.46
C PHE A 258 9.00 -6.78 8.13
N CYS A 259 9.13 -8.08 7.85
CA CYS A 259 8.25 -9.12 8.39
C CYS A 259 8.87 -9.87 9.57
N ALA A 260 9.74 -9.24 10.37
CA ALA A 260 10.27 -9.84 11.59
C ALA A 260 9.11 -10.15 12.55
N ILE A 261 8.52 -11.31 12.38
CA ILE A 261 7.61 -11.91 13.36
C ILE A 261 8.49 -12.33 14.52
N PRO A 262 8.25 -11.88 15.76
CA PRO A 262 8.95 -12.41 16.91
C PRO A 262 8.90 -13.95 16.87
N GLU A 263 10.02 -14.62 17.13
CA GLU A 263 10.24 -16.08 16.97
C GLU A 263 9.23 -16.99 17.71
N ARG A 264 8.17 -16.43 18.28
CA ARG A 264 7.20 -17.12 19.15
C ARG A 264 6.13 -17.92 18.42
N TYR A 265 5.99 -17.78 17.08
CA TYR A 265 4.88 -18.45 16.37
C TYR A 265 5.35 -19.06 15.06
N SER A 266 5.09 -20.35 14.90
CA SER A 266 5.23 -21.04 13.62
C SER A 266 4.03 -20.68 12.72
N ILE A 267 4.27 -20.63 11.41
CA ILE A 267 3.22 -20.46 10.38
C ILE A 267 2.12 -21.50 10.53
N GLN A 268 2.45 -22.65 11.09
CA GLN A 268 1.54 -23.75 11.32
C GLN A 268 0.50 -23.39 12.38
N GLU A 269 0.90 -22.70 13.44
CA GLU A 269 -0.01 -22.23 14.50
C GLU A 269 -0.97 -21.14 13.99
N VAL A 270 -0.51 -20.24 13.11
CA VAL A 270 -1.39 -19.23 12.48
C VAL A 270 -2.42 -19.90 11.57
N ARG A 271 -2.07 -20.95 10.85
CA ARG A 271 -3.00 -21.72 10.00
C ARG A 271 -4.06 -22.45 10.80
N GLU A 272 -3.72 -22.97 11.98
CA GLU A 272 -4.65 -23.69 12.86
C GLU A 272 -5.71 -22.79 13.52
N ILE A 273 -5.45 -21.48 13.60
CA ILE A 273 -6.41 -20.50 14.16
C ILE A 273 -7.59 -20.22 13.23
N PHE A 274 -7.40 -20.41 11.92
CA PHE A 274 -8.39 -20.05 10.91
C PHE A 274 -9.09 -21.27 10.26
N VAL A 275 -8.82 -22.47 10.74
CA VAL A 275 -9.52 -23.71 10.38
C VAL A 275 -10.57 -24.04 11.44
#